data_0f43e6237f284ff2884ad985abc8ff4a
#
_entry.id   0f43e6237f284ff2884ad985abc8ff4a
#
_cell.length_a   1.000
_cell.length_b   1.000
_cell.length_c   1.000
_cell.angle_alpha   90.00
_cell.angle_beta   90.00
_cell.angle_gamma   90.00
#
_symmetry.space_group_name_H-M   'P 1'
#
loop_
_entity.id
_entity.type
_entity.pdbx_description
1 polymer ?
#
loop_
_entity_poly.entity_id
_entity_poly.type
_entity_poly.pdbx_seq_one_letter_code
_entity_poly.pdbx_strand_id
1 'polypeptide(L)' 'MFTIGQQVQQEFGTQIMKIIDFEPDLIENVITQWEDDEGTIVTGKFMESQLFPAEENH' A
#
# COMPACT_ATOMS: atom_id res chain seq x y z
N MET A 1 4.91 1.10 12.16
CA MET A 1 4.10 -0.11 11.95
C MET A 1 2.81 0.25 11.24
N PHE A 2 2.43 -0.55 10.27
CA PHE A 2 1.25 -0.27 9.45
C PHE A 2 0.05 -1.05 9.95
N THR A 3 -1.14 -0.54 9.63
CA THR A 3 -2.39 -1.21 10.01
C THR A 3 -3.27 -1.34 8.78
N ILE A 4 -4.21 -2.27 8.83
CA ILE A 4 -5.17 -2.45 7.75
C ILE A 4 -6.01 -1.20 7.64
N GLY A 5 -6.21 -0.74 6.42
CA GLY A 5 -6.94 0.49 6.13
C GLY A 5 -6.07 1.72 6.01
N GLN A 6 -4.81 1.61 6.39
CA GLN A 6 -3.89 2.75 6.31
C GLN A 6 -3.53 3.04 4.86
N GLN A 7 -3.36 4.31 4.53
CA GLN A 7 -2.93 4.71 3.20
C GLN A 7 -1.41 4.83 3.18
N VAL A 8 -0.81 4.28 2.14
CA VAL A 8 0.64 4.25 1.97
C VAL A 8 1.00 4.52 0.53
N GLN A 9 2.28 4.77 0.28
CA GLN A 9 2.80 4.91 -1.07
C GLN A 9 4.24 4.46 -1.09
N GLN A 10 4.74 4.13 -2.29
CA GLN A 10 6.13 3.77 -2.47
C GLN A 10 7.01 5.01 -2.40
N GLU A 11 8.31 4.80 -2.17
CA GLU A 11 9.22 5.90 -1.92
C GLU A 11 9.19 6.95 -3.03
N PHE A 12 9.24 6.51 -4.26
CA PHE A 12 9.21 7.45 -5.38
C PHE A 12 7.91 7.34 -6.16
N GLY A 13 6.91 6.71 -5.57
CA GLY A 13 5.64 6.53 -6.22
C GLY A 13 4.69 7.67 -5.90
N THR A 14 3.76 7.90 -6.79
CA THR A 14 2.72 8.90 -6.59
C THR A 14 1.37 8.28 -6.27
N GLN A 15 1.25 6.95 -6.49
CA GLN A 15 -0.02 6.26 -6.27
C GLN A 15 -0.23 6.02 -4.78
N ILE A 16 -1.37 6.48 -4.28
CA ILE A 16 -1.76 6.20 -2.90
C ILE A 16 -2.50 4.87 -2.88
N MET A 17 -2.07 3.99 -1.97
CA MET A 17 -2.61 2.65 -1.87
C MET A 17 -3.13 2.43 -0.47
N LYS A 18 -4.07 1.51 -0.34
CA LYS A 18 -4.64 1.16 0.97
C LYS A 18 -4.20 -0.25 1.35
N ILE A 19 -3.74 -0.41 2.56
CA ILE A 19 -3.37 -1.72 3.07
C ILE A 19 -4.65 -2.50 3.36
N ILE A 20 -4.76 -3.69 2.76
CA ILE A 20 -5.95 -4.51 2.95
C ILE A 20 -5.67 -5.78 3.72
N ASP A 21 -4.42 -6.21 3.82
CA ASP A 21 -4.11 -7.44 4.53
C ASP A 21 -2.61 -7.54 4.73
N PHE A 22 -2.20 -8.52 5.52
CA PHE A 22 -0.80 -8.87 5.74
C PHE A 22 -0.63 -10.37 5.53
N GLU A 23 0.52 -10.75 5.00
CA GLU A 23 0.88 -12.15 4.78
C GLU A 23 2.19 -12.41 5.52
N PRO A 24 2.14 -12.75 6.80
CA PRO A 24 3.37 -12.81 7.61
C PRO A 24 4.40 -13.82 7.11
N ASP A 25 3.99 -14.80 6.33
CA ASP A 25 4.92 -15.81 5.84
C ASP A 25 5.67 -15.40 4.59
N LEU A 26 5.39 -14.22 4.04
CA LEU A 26 6.01 -13.75 2.83
C LEU A 26 6.98 -12.60 3.13
N ILE A 27 7.99 -12.47 2.29
CA ILE A 27 8.88 -11.32 2.38
C ILE A 27 8.12 -10.05 2.02
N GLU A 28 7.39 -10.09 0.90
CA GLU A 28 6.51 -9.01 0.53
C GLU A 28 5.19 -9.22 1.25
N ASN A 29 5.17 -8.83 2.51
CA ASN A 29 4.12 -9.24 3.42
C ASN A 29 2.99 -8.23 3.57
N VAL A 30 3.02 -7.10 2.87
CA VAL A 30 1.98 -6.09 2.94
C VAL A 30 1.18 -6.13 1.66
N ILE A 31 -0.10 -6.42 1.78
CA ILE A 31 -1.00 -6.49 0.62
C ILE A 31 -1.72 -5.17 0.52
N THR A 32 -1.59 -4.52 -0.63
CA THR A 32 -2.20 -3.21 -0.85
C THR A 32 -3.16 -3.27 -2.03
N GLN A 33 -3.99 -2.24 -2.12
CA GLN A 33 -4.99 -2.12 -3.17
C GLN A 33 -5.10 -0.66 -3.57
N TRP A 34 -5.28 -0.43 -4.85
CA TRP A 34 -5.50 0.93 -5.35
C TRP A 34 -6.35 0.85 -6.61
N GLU A 35 -6.80 2.01 -7.07
CA GLU A 35 -7.60 2.11 -8.27
C GLU A 35 -6.75 2.79 -9.34
N ASP A 36 -6.66 2.17 -10.53
CA ASP A 36 -5.87 2.74 -11.61
C ASP A 36 -6.66 3.82 -12.34
N ASP A 37 -6.06 4.36 -13.40
CA ASP A 37 -6.67 5.49 -14.13
C ASP A 37 -7.96 5.11 -14.80
N GLU A 38 -8.19 3.82 -15.02
CA GLU A 38 -9.40 3.34 -15.68
C GLU A 38 -10.45 2.89 -14.70
N GLY A 39 -10.20 3.06 -13.41
CA GLY A 39 -11.16 2.66 -12.39
C GLY A 39 -11.08 1.19 -12.02
N THR A 40 -10.05 0.48 -12.47
CA THR A 40 -9.87 -0.92 -12.14
C THR A 40 -9.14 -1.04 -10.81
N ILE A 41 -9.62 -1.93 -9.95
CA ILE A 41 -8.99 -2.19 -8.67
C ILE A 41 -7.81 -3.12 -8.90
N VAL A 42 -6.64 -2.70 -8.43
CA VAL A 42 -5.39 -3.44 -8.58
C VAL A 42 -4.87 -3.75 -7.19
N THR A 43 -4.31 -4.94 -7.02
CA THR A 43 -3.67 -5.30 -5.76
C THR A 43 -2.19 -5.54 -6.00
N GLY A 44 -1.39 -5.27 -4.98
CA GLY A 44 0.05 -5.50 -5.06
C GLY A 44 0.60 -5.86 -3.70
N LYS A 45 1.71 -6.58 -3.70
CA LYS A 45 2.39 -6.99 -2.48
C LYS A 45 3.70 -6.24 -2.38
N PHE A 46 4.00 -5.78 -1.18
CA PHE A 46 5.21 -4.99 -0.94
C PHE A 46 5.85 -5.40 0.37
N MET A 47 7.15 -5.18 0.47
CA MET A 47 7.82 -5.25 1.76
C MET A 47 7.48 -3.99 2.55
N GLU A 48 7.38 -4.13 3.86
CA GLU A 48 7.07 -3.00 4.71
C GLU A 48 8.07 -1.87 4.51
N SER A 49 9.33 -2.21 4.27
CA SER A 49 10.38 -1.21 4.10
C SER A 49 10.25 -0.40 2.82
N GLN A 50 9.41 -0.85 1.89
CA GLN A 50 9.21 -0.15 0.62
C GLN A 50 8.09 0.88 0.69
N LEU A 51 7.37 0.92 1.80
CA LEU A 51 6.17 1.73 1.91
C LEU A 51 6.36 2.84 2.93
N PHE A 52 5.70 3.94 2.69
CA PHE A 52 5.70 5.11 3.56
C PHE A 52 4.27 5.54 3.79
N PRO A 53 3.95 6.05 4.98
CA PRO A 53 2.59 6.55 5.21
C PRO A 53 2.27 7.66 4.22
N ALA A 54 1.12 7.56 3.59
CA ALA A 54 0.64 8.59 2.68
C ALA A 54 -0.21 9.54 3.49
N GLU A 55 0.44 10.42 4.22
CA GLU A 55 -0.27 11.34 5.09
C GLU A 55 -0.77 12.51 4.30
N GLU A 56 -2.00 12.83 4.54
CA GLU A 56 -2.57 14.01 3.95
C GLU A 56 -2.39 15.15 4.90
N ASN A 57 -1.71 16.15 4.44
CA ASN A 57 -1.53 17.35 5.24
C ASN A 57 -2.65 18.31 4.98
N HIS A 58 -3.20 18.78 6.02
CA HIS A 58 -4.34 19.67 5.93
C HIS A 58 -4.04 20.99 6.53
#